data_68187fad29a79cd2dc807905f6a3cb5a
#
_entry.id   68187fad29a79cd2dc807905f6a3cb5a
#
_cell.length_a   1.000
_cell.length_b   1.000
_cell.length_c   1.000
_cell.angle_alpha   90.00
_cell.angle_beta   90.00
_cell.angle_gamma   90.00
#
_symmetry.space_group_name_H-M   'P 1'
#
loop_
_entity.id
_entity.type
_entity.pdbx_description
1 polymer ?
#
loop_
_entity_poly.entity_id
_entity_poly.type
_entity_poly.pdbx_seq_one_letter_code
_entity_poly.pdbx_strand_id
1 'polypeptide(L)'
;LGSEITEPGPFQLLDATDAKAVGRAVMRHDADTVYHLAAILSAVGESDPRLAWHVNMASLESVLDVAREQRCAVFTPSSIGVFGPDTPKDRTPQDTLMRPSTIYGVTKVAGELLCDYYHQRFGVDTRGVRYPGLISYGAPPGGGTTDWAVDIFHQAVARGHYTCFLAPDSQLDMMYMPDAVSAAMGIMEADSTNFVHRNAFNVTAMQLAPEALAAEIRKHLPEFTIDYDIDPVRQSIAESWPDRVDDSAAREQWGWEPAFDVATTTRAMLEQLREE
;
A
#
# COMPACT_ATOMS: atom_id res chain seq x y z
N LEU A 1 1.00 -6.67 -11.68
CA LEU A 1 0.37 -7.97 -12.04
C LEU A 1 -0.05 -8.05 -13.52
N GLY A 2 0.51 -7.25 -14.43
CA GLY A 2 0.00 -7.15 -15.80
C GLY A 2 0.66 -8.07 -16.82
N SER A 3 1.95 -8.27 -16.78
CA SER A 3 2.67 -8.93 -17.88
C SER A 3 3.00 -10.42 -17.64
N GLU A 4 2.94 -10.91 -16.43
CA GLU A 4 3.27 -12.31 -16.11
C GLU A 4 2.05 -13.22 -15.97
N ILE A 5 0.82 -12.69 -15.91
CA ILE A 5 -0.38 -13.51 -15.92
C ILE A 5 -0.70 -13.88 -17.38
N THR A 6 -0.08 -14.95 -17.85
CA THR A 6 -0.32 -15.50 -19.19
C THR A 6 -1.73 -16.08 -19.36
N GLU A 7 -2.38 -16.47 -18.27
CA GLU A 7 -3.80 -16.85 -18.21
C GLU A 7 -4.44 -16.16 -17.02
N PRO A 8 -5.16 -15.02 -17.21
CA PRO A 8 -5.91 -14.42 -16.13
C PRO A 8 -6.93 -15.41 -15.60
N GLY A 9 -6.98 -15.57 -14.28
CA GLY A 9 -8.01 -16.36 -13.62
C GLY A 9 -9.42 -15.85 -13.96
N PRO A 10 -10.47 -16.50 -13.50
CA PRO A 10 -11.83 -16.07 -13.77
C PRO A 10 -12.03 -14.63 -13.31
N PHE A 11 -12.49 -13.77 -14.22
CA PHE A 11 -12.77 -12.36 -13.97
C PHE A 11 -14.28 -12.12 -13.93
N GLN A 12 -14.73 -11.38 -12.91
CA GLN A 12 -16.09 -10.92 -12.79
C GLN A 12 -16.13 -9.46 -12.34
N LEU A 13 -16.80 -8.61 -13.12
CA LEU A 13 -17.09 -7.25 -12.69
C LEU A 13 -18.14 -7.27 -11.57
N LEU A 14 -17.84 -6.66 -10.44
CA LEU A 14 -18.79 -6.48 -9.33
C LEU A 14 -18.50 -5.17 -8.59
N ASP A 15 -19.54 -4.63 -7.95
CA ASP A 15 -19.41 -3.54 -7.00
C ASP A 15 -19.11 -4.14 -5.61
N ALA A 16 -17.93 -3.79 -5.06
CA ALA A 16 -17.52 -4.29 -3.74
C ALA A 16 -18.38 -3.74 -2.58
N THR A 17 -19.17 -2.70 -2.81
CA THR A 17 -20.14 -2.17 -1.82
C THR A 17 -21.45 -2.97 -1.81
N ASP A 18 -21.71 -3.83 -2.81
CA ASP A 18 -22.85 -4.76 -2.84
C ASP A 18 -22.47 -6.10 -2.19
N ALA A 19 -22.77 -6.25 -0.90
CA ALA A 19 -22.52 -7.48 -0.15
C ALA A 19 -23.14 -8.73 -0.80
N LYS A 20 -24.29 -8.59 -1.50
CA LYS A 20 -24.90 -9.74 -2.20
C LYS A 20 -24.08 -10.14 -3.43
N ALA A 21 -23.52 -9.17 -4.16
CA ALA A 21 -22.64 -9.45 -5.29
C ALA A 21 -21.35 -10.11 -4.82
N VAL A 22 -20.73 -9.59 -3.76
CA VAL A 22 -19.53 -10.18 -3.13
C VAL A 22 -19.82 -11.60 -2.65
N GLY A 23 -20.92 -11.83 -1.91
CA GLY A 23 -21.30 -13.16 -1.41
C GLY A 23 -21.55 -14.18 -2.53
N ARG A 24 -22.19 -13.76 -3.62
CA ARG A 24 -22.36 -14.64 -4.80
C ARG A 24 -21.03 -15.01 -5.46
N ALA A 25 -20.07 -14.07 -5.50
CA ALA A 25 -18.75 -14.34 -6.07
C ALA A 25 -17.96 -15.33 -5.17
N VAL A 26 -17.93 -15.10 -3.85
CA VAL A 26 -17.30 -15.99 -2.89
C VAL A 26 -17.85 -17.42 -3.01
N MET A 27 -19.18 -17.57 -3.00
CA MET A 27 -19.82 -18.90 -3.14
C MET A 27 -19.55 -19.55 -4.51
N ARG A 28 -19.59 -18.77 -5.60
CA ARG A 28 -19.37 -19.30 -6.96
C ARG A 28 -17.97 -19.88 -7.14
N HIS A 29 -16.98 -19.26 -6.54
CA HIS A 29 -15.57 -19.62 -6.67
C HIS A 29 -15.06 -20.46 -5.50
N ASP A 30 -15.92 -20.83 -4.55
CA ASP A 30 -15.56 -21.57 -3.32
C ASP A 30 -14.32 -20.95 -2.63
N ALA A 31 -14.34 -19.60 -2.52
CA ALA A 31 -13.19 -18.85 -2.01
C ALA A 31 -13.10 -18.97 -0.49
N ASP A 32 -11.96 -19.41 0.00
CA ASP A 32 -11.62 -19.48 1.43
C ASP A 32 -10.93 -18.21 1.96
N THR A 33 -10.46 -17.36 1.06
CA THR A 33 -9.73 -16.12 1.37
C THR A 33 -10.13 -15.00 0.41
N VAL A 34 -10.38 -13.82 0.96
CA VAL A 34 -10.66 -12.59 0.21
C VAL A 34 -9.57 -11.57 0.42
N TYR A 35 -8.88 -11.18 -0.65
CA TYR A 35 -7.96 -10.03 -0.66
C TYR A 35 -8.75 -8.78 -1.05
N HIS A 36 -9.16 -7.99 -0.05
CA HIS A 36 -9.94 -6.76 -0.26
C HIS A 36 -9.02 -5.59 -0.61
N LEU A 37 -8.85 -5.31 -1.90
CA LEU A 37 -7.96 -4.27 -2.41
C LEU A 37 -8.72 -3.02 -2.92
N ALA A 38 -10.07 -3.06 -2.93
CA ALA A 38 -10.88 -1.96 -3.44
C ALA A 38 -10.84 -0.76 -2.48
N ALA A 39 -10.33 0.37 -2.95
CA ALA A 39 -10.32 1.61 -2.19
C ALA A 39 -10.12 2.84 -3.10
N ILE A 40 -10.63 3.99 -2.67
CA ILE A 40 -10.25 5.31 -3.19
C ILE A 40 -9.03 5.79 -2.42
N LEU A 41 -7.97 6.16 -3.15
CA LEU A 41 -6.67 6.53 -2.59
C LEU A 41 -6.61 7.99 -2.09
N SER A 42 -5.50 8.37 -1.45
CA SER A 42 -5.32 9.59 -0.68
C SER A 42 -5.66 10.88 -1.46
N ALA A 43 -4.94 11.21 -2.52
CA ALA A 43 -5.14 12.48 -3.23
C ALA A 43 -6.49 12.55 -3.96
N VAL A 44 -6.96 11.42 -4.52
CA VAL A 44 -8.30 11.32 -5.13
C VAL A 44 -9.39 11.44 -4.08
N GLY A 45 -9.19 10.86 -2.90
CA GLY A 45 -10.13 10.92 -1.79
C GLY A 45 -10.38 12.34 -1.27
N GLU A 46 -9.36 13.20 -1.28
CA GLU A 46 -9.52 14.60 -0.85
C GLU A 46 -10.39 15.43 -1.83
N SER A 47 -10.52 15.02 -3.07
CA SER A 47 -11.42 15.70 -4.04
C SER A 47 -12.91 15.40 -3.78
N ASP A 48 -13.24 14.22 -3.22
CA ASP A 48 -14.58 13.84 -2.77
C ASP A 48 -14.52 12.96 -1.50
N PRO A 49 -14.40 13.60 -0.32
CA PRO A 49 -14.27 12.86 0.95
C PRO A 49 -15.49 11.98 1.29
N ARG A 50 -16.69 12.36 0.80
CA ARG A 50 -17.90 11.58 1.06
C ARG A 50 -17.91 10.29 0.26
N LEU A 51 -17.53 10.37 -1.01
CA LEU A 51 -17.39 9.19 -1.86
C LEU A 51 -16.28 8.27 -1.35
N ALA A 52 -15.13 8.84 -0.97
CA ALA A 52 -14.02 8.08 -0.39
C ALA A 52 -14.44 7.33 0.88
N TRP A 53 -15.12 8.01 1.81
CA TRP A 53 -15.66 7.36 3.00
C TRP A 53 -16.64 6.23 2.65
N HIS A 54 -17.61 6.51 1.76
CA HIS A 54 -18.62 5.54 1.40
C HIS A 54 -18.01 4.30 0.75
N VAL A 55 -17.18 4.48 -0.26
CA VAL A 55 -16.57 3.35 -0.98
C VAL A 55 -15.66 2.54 -0.05
N ASN A 56 -14.74 3.20 0.67
CA ASN A 56 -13.76 2.50 1.48
C ASN A 56 -14.38 1.74 2.67
N MET A 57 -15.39 2.32 3.30
CA MET A 57 -16.02 1.70 4.46
C MET A 57 -17.10 0.67 4.06
N ALA A 58 -17.98 1.02 3.11
CA ALA A 58 -19.05 0.11 2.71
C ALA A 58 -18.52 -1.15 1.99
N SER A 59 -17.45 -1.04 1.20
CA SER A 59 -16.83 -2.20 0.58
C SER A 59 -16.18 -3.13 1.62
N LEU A 60 -15.46 -2.57 2.60
CA LEU A 60 -14.88 -3.37 3.68
C LEU A 60 -15.95 -4.04 4.53
N GLU A 61 -17.00 -3.31 4.94
CA GLU A 61 -18.13 -3.85 5.70
C GLU A 61 -18.79 -5.01 4.94
N SER A 62 -19.05 -4.83 3.63
CA SER A 62 -19.63 -5.85 2.77
C SER A 62 -18.78 -7.12 2.74
N VAL A 63 -17.45 -6.99 2.61
CA VAL A 63 -16.53 -8.13 2.60
C VAL A 63 -16.49 -8.82 3.97
N LEU A 64 -16.42 -8.06 5.06
CA LEU A 64 -16.39 -8.61 6.41
C LEU A 64 -17.67 -9.35 6.78
N ASP A 65 -18.85 -8.84 6.40
CA ASP A 65 -20.13 -9.53 6.61
C ASP A 65 -20.18 -10.83 5.82
N VAL A 66 -19.78 -10.82 4.55
CA VAL A 66 -19.70 -12.03 3.72
C VAL A 66 -18.70 -13.03 4.31
N ALA A 67 -17.53 -12.56 4.75
CA ALA A 67 -16.52 -13.41 5.38
C ALA A 67 -17.05 -14.10 6.65
N ARG A 68 -17.82 -13.37 7.46
CA ARG A 68 -18.50 -13.94 8.63
C ARG A 68 -19.51 -15.03 8.25
N GLU A 69 -20.31 -14.80 7.20
CA GLU A 69 -21.35 -15.73 6.76
C GLU A 69 -20.78 -16.96 6.06
N GLN A 70 -19.76 -16.77 5.22
CA GLN A 70 -19.16 -17.82 4.38
C GLN A 70 -17.94 -18.49 5.03
N ARG A 71 -17.45 -17.96 6.19
CA ARG A 71 -16.30 -18.47 6.92
C ARG A 71 -14.98 -18.40 6.12
N CYS A 72 -14.79 -17.36 5.33
CA CYS A 72 -13.52 -17.10 4.67
C CYS A 72 -12.66 -16.12 5.48
N ALA A 73 -11.34 -16.18 5.24
CA ALA A 73 -10.38 -15.23 5.79
C ALA A 73 -10.36 -13.93 4.95
N VAL A 74 -9.92 -12.82 5.55
CA VAL A 74 -9.85 -11.53 4.86
C VAL A 74 -8.47 -10.92 5.04
N PHE A 75 -7.80 -10.63 3.94
CA PHE A 75 -6.68 -9.70 3.91
C PHE A 75 -7.19 -8.30 3.53
N THR A 76 -6.82 -7.28 4.30
CA THR A 76 -7.09 -5.89 3.91
C THR A 76 -5.85 -5.03 4.11
N PRO A 77 -5.36 -4.33 3.06
CA PRO A 77 -4.20 -3.47 3.18
C PRO A 77 -4.57 -2.19 3.93
N SER A 78 -3.82 -1.88 4.98
CA SER A 78 -3.72 -0.55 5.56
C SER A 78 -2.56 0.21 4.92
N SER A 79 -2.17 1.34 5.48
CA SER A 79 -1.18 2.25 4.90
C SER A 79 -0.50 3.06 5.99
N ILE A 80 0.73 3.53 5.74
CA ILE A 80 1.35 4.59 6.54
C ILE A 80 0.50 5.86 6.63
N GLY A 81 -0.49 6.01 5.75
CA GLY A 81 -1.49 7.08 5.80
C GLY A 81 -2.37 7.12 7.06
N VAL A 82 -2.35 6.08 7.92
CA VAL A 82 -3.00 6.07 9.25
C VAL A 82 -2.30 6.99 10.24
N PHE A 83 -1.04 7.29 10.00
CA PHE A 83 -0.25 8.17 10.84
C PHE A 83 -0.51 9.64 10.49
N GLY A 84 -0.15 10.51 11.41
CA GLY A 84 -0.35 11.94 11.25
C GLY A 84 0.84 12.74 11.78
N PRO A 85 0.78 14.08 11.74
CA PRO A 85 1.92 14.94 12.05
C PRO A 85 2.45 14.80 13.49
N ASP A 86 1.62 14.32 14.42
CA ASP A 86 2.01 14.11 15.83
C ASP A 86 2.60 12.71 16.09
N THR A 87 2.64 11.84 15.06
CA THR A 87 3.23 10.50 15.17
C THR A 87 4.77 10.60 15.12
N PRO A 88 5.53 9.82 15.92
CA PRO A 88 6.97 9.74 15.77
C PRO A 88 7.35 9.34 14.34
N LYS A 89 8.25 10.08 13.67
CA LYS A 89 8.52 9.88 12.25
C LYS A 89 9.60 8.82 11.97
N ASP A 90 10.65 8.78 12.78
CA ASP A 90 11.69 7.77 12.65
C ASP A 90 11.38 6.56 13.50
N ARG A 91 11.40 5.38 12.89
CA ARG A 91 11.06 4.11 13.52
C ARG A 91 9.70 4.17 14.23
N THR A 92 8.69 4.62 13.50
CA THR A 92 7.31 4.73 14.01
C THR A 92 6.86 3.38 14.58
N PRO A 93 6.56 3.32 15.89
CA PRO A 93 6.24 2.05 16.55
C PRO A 93 4.97 1.40 15.97
N GLN A 94 4.85 0.08 16.11
CA GLN A 94 3.65 -0.68 15.75
C GLN A 94 2.41 -0.11 16.45
N ASP A 95 2.50 0.09 17.75
CA ASP A 95 1.45 0.69 18.57
C ASP A 95 1.83 2.14 18.89
N THR A 96 1.12 3.07 18.25
CA THR A 96 1.37 4.51 18.41
C THR A 96 0.13 5.33 18.08
N LEU A 97 0.25 6.64 18.23
CA LEU A 97 -0.83 7.59 17.95
C LEU A 97 -1.14 7.61 16.43
N MET A 98 -2.37 7.29 16.08
CA MET A 98 -2.90 7.38 14.72
C MET A 98 -3.90 8.54 14.64
N ARG A 99 -3.45 9.68 14.11
CA ARG A 99 -4.29 10.89 13.89
C ARG A 99 -4.04 11.43 12.48
N PRO A 100 -4.49 10.71 11.45
CA PRO A 100 -4.30 11.14 10.07
C PRO A 100 -5.02 12.45 9.78
N SER A 101 -4.46 13.23 8.86
CA SER A 101 -5.04 14.49 8.39
C SER A 101 -5.84 14.34 7.09
N THR A 102 -5.90 13.14 6.50
CA THR A 102 -6.59 12.85 5.25
C THR A 102 -7.81 11.95 5.47
N ILE A 103 -8.85 12.09 4.63
CA ILE A 103 -10.02 11.19 4.67
C ILE A 103 -9.60 9.74 4.42
N TYR A 104 -8.65 9.52 3.53
CA TYR A 104 -8.08 8.21 3.27
C TYR A 104 -7.51 7.58 4.55
N GLY A 105 -6.65 8.31 5.25
CA GLY A 105 -6.08 7.84 6.52
C GLY A 105 -7.15 7.56 7.58
N VAL A 106 -8.16 8.42 7.69
CA VAL A 106 -9.31 8.21 8.58
C VAL A 106 -10.03 6.90 8.26
N THR A 107 -10.29 6.60 6.98
CA THR A 107 -10.94 5.34 6.59
C THR A 107 -10.05 4.13 6.85
N LYS A 108 -8.72 4.27 6.71
CA LYS A 108 -7.78 3.17 7.02
C LYS A 108 -7.73 2.88 8.52
N VAL A 109 -7.67 3.90 9.38
CA VAL A 109 -7.78 3.71 10.86
C VAL A 109 -9.10 3.04 11.23
N ALA A 110 -10.21 3.53 10.68
CA ALA A 110 -11.52 2.93 10.92
C ALA A 110 -11.58 1.47 10.46
N GLY A 111 -10.96 1.18 9.30
CA GLY A 111 -10.88 -0.19 8.74
C GLY A 111 -10.07 -1.13 9.62
N GLU A 112 -8.91 -0.70 10.15
CA GLU A 112 -8.13 -1.50 11.10
C GLU A 112 -8.96 -1.89 12.33
N LEU A 113 -9.61 -0.90 12.94
CA LEU A 113 -10.45 -1.11 14.13
C LEU A 113 -11.68 -1.99 13.82
N LEU A 114 -12.26 -1.85 12.62
CA LEU A 114 -13.38 -2.68 12.19
C LEU A 114 -12.97 -4.13 11.99
N CYS A 115 -11.81 -4.38 11.39
CA CYS A 115 -11.24 -5.71 11.23
C CYS A 115 -10.97 -6.38 12.59
N ASP A 116 -10.38 -5.64 13.55
CA ASP A 116 -10.17 -6.14 14.91
C ASP A 116 -11.50 -6.47 15.60
N TYR A 117 -12.51 -5.60 15.45
CA TYR A 117 -13.84 -5.86 15.98
C TYR A 117 -14.47 -7.13 15.42
N TYR A 118 -14.41 -7.34 14.08
CA TYR A 118 -14.96 -8.55 13.46
C TYR A 118 -14.22 -9.82 13.89
N HIS A 119 -12.92 -9.73 14.07
CA HIS A 119 -12.14 -10.84 14.63
C HIS A 119 -12.58 -11.16 16.06
N GLN A 120 -12.58 -10.18 16.95
CA GLN A 120 -12.87 -10.36 18.37
C GLN A 120 -14.32 -10.78 18.62
N ARG A 121 -15.26 -10.18 17.87
CA ARG A 121 -16.69 -10.37 18.09
C ARG A 121 -17.27 -11.58 17.37
N PHE A 122 -16.79 -11.88 16.18
CA PHE A 122 -17.37 -12.88 15.29
C PHE A 122 -16.39 -14.00 14.90
N GLY A 123 -15.12 -13.90 15.26
CA GLY A 123 -14.12 -14.90 14.94
C GLY A 123 -13.68 -14.90 13.47
N VAL A 124 -13.93 -13.84 12.72
CA VAL A 124 -13.45 -13.73 11.34
C VAL A 124 -11.92 -13.63 11.36
N ASP A 125 -11.24 -14.43 10.56
CA ASP A 125 -9.79 -14.31 10.39
C ASP A 125 -9.46 -13.12 9.50
N THR A 126 -9.24 -11.96 10.14
CA THR A 126 -8.85 -10.72 9.48
C THR A 126 -7.35 -10.50 9.67
N ARG A 127 -6.63 -10.18 8.59
CA ARG A 127 -5.21 -9.88 8.63
C ARG A 127 -4.88 -8.74 7.69
N GLY A 128 -3.84 -7.97 8.01
CA GLY A 128 -3.44 -6.85 7.16
C GLY A 128 -2.08 -6.29 7.53
N VAL A 129 -1.55 -5.47 6.62
CA VAL A 129 -0.29 -4.76 6.80
C VAL A 129 -0.47 -3.28 6.49
N ARG A 130 0.30 -2.40 7.13
CA ARG A 130 0.42 -0.99 6.78
C ARG A 130 1.50 -0.84 5.74
N TYR A 131 1.09 -0.73 4.50
CA TYR A 131 2.02 -0.52 3.41
C TYR A 131 2.63 0.88 3.44
N PRO A 132 3.93 0.99 3.18
CA PRO A 132 4.56 2.25 2.80
C PRO A 132 4.18 2.65 1.37
N GLY A 133 4.84 3.65 0.79
CA GLY A 133 4.70 3.95 -0.62
C GLY A 133 5.13 2.76 -1.50
N LEU A 134 4.32 2.42 -2.49
CA LEU A 134 4.59 1.28 -3.36
C LEU A 134 5.17 1.73 -4.69
N ILE A 135 6.22 1.01 -5.14
CA ILE A 135 6.88 1.21 -6.43
C ILE A 135 6.51 0.02 -7.32
N SER A 136 6.00 0.28 -8.53
CA SER A 136 5.60 -0.75 -9.49
C SER A 136 5.81 -0.26 -10.92
N TYR A 137 6.23 -1.15 -11.82
CA TYR A 137 6.29 -0.87 -13.27
C TYR A 137 4.96 -1.19 -13.98
N GLY A 138 4.16 -2.11 -13.43
CA GLY A 138 2.98 -2.68 -14.09
C GLY A 138 1.78 -1.73 -14.25
N ALA A 139 1.85 -0.49 -13.76
CA ALA A 139 0.85 0.53 -13.97
C ALA A 139 1.46 1.93 -13.86
N PRO A 140 1.01 2.89 -14.69
CA PRO A 140 1.44 4.28 -14.56
C PRO A 140 0.97 4.88 -13.23
N PRO A 141 1.57 6.02 -12.81
CA PRO A 141 1.17 6.72 -11.59
C PRO A 141 -0.33 7.01 -11.53
N GLY A 142 -0.99 6.70 -10.40
CA GLY A 142 -2.43 6.84 -10.20
C GLY A 142 -2.88 8.16 -9.56
N GLY A 143 -1.95 9.09 -9.26
CA GLY A 143 -2.21 10.37 -8.60
C GLY A 143 -2.03 10.36 -7.08
N GLY A 144 -1.35 9.35 -6.52
CA GLY A 144 -0.98 9.29 -5.10
C GLY A 144 0.20 10.20 -4.75
N THR A 145 0.37 10.48 -3.46
CA THR A 145 1.48 11.31 -2.96
C THR A 145 2.84 10.62 -3.14
N THR A 146 2.88 9.29 -3.12
CA THR A 146 4.10 8.48 -3.31
C THR A 146 4.42 8.16 -4.76
N ASP A 147 3.55 8.52 -5.69
CA ASP A 147 3.67 8.17 -7.11
C ASP A 147 4.88 8.81 -7.81
N TRP A 148 5.49 9.83 -7.19
CA TRP A 148 6.75 10.38 -7.69
C TRP A 148 7.83 9.30 -7.86
N ALA A 149 7.84 8.30 -6.97
CA ALA A 149 8.81 7.20 -6.99
C ALA A 149 8.51 6.15 -8.08
N VAL A 150 7.35 6.23 -8.73
CA VAL A 150 7.00 5.47 -9.93
C VAL A 150 7.25 6.32 -11.17
N ASP A 151 6.73 7.56 -11.18
CA ASP A 151 6.80 8.46 -12.33
C ASP A 151 8.24 8.81 -12.73
N ILE A 152 9.14 8.95 -11.75
CA ILE A 152 10.57 9.23 -12.01
C ILE A 152 11.21 8.17 -12.92
N PHE A 153 10.86 6.89 -12.80
CA PHE A 153 11.39 5.82 -13.64
C PHE A 153 10.82 5.88 -15.06
N HIS A 154 9.49 6.08 -15.20
CA HIS A 154 8.86 6.24 -16.51
C HIS A 154 9.44 7.43 -17.26
N GLN A 155 9.60 8.59 -16.59
CA GLN A 155 10.17 9.79 -17.21
C GLN A 155 11.68 9.64 -17.49
N ALA A 156 12.42 8.97 -16.62
CA ALA A 156 13.84 8.69 -16.83
C ALA A 156 14.07 7.88 -18.11
N VAL A 157 13.27 6.83 -18.33
CA VAL A 157 13.38 5.98 -19.53
C VAL A 157 12.86 6.72 -20.77
N ALA A 158 11.72 7.42 -20.68
CA ALA A 158 11.08 8.06 -21.82
C ALA A 158 11.76 9.34 -22.28
N ARG A 159 12.33 10.14 -21.36
CA ARG A 159 12.78 11.52 -21.62
C ARG A 159 14.17 11.85 -21.07
N GLY A 160 14.75 11.02 -20.22
CA GLY A 160 15.99 11.32 -19.49
C GLY A 160 15.87 12.48 -18.49
N HIS A 161 14.64 12.90 -18.16
CA HIS A 161 14.38 14.04 -17.30
C HIS A 161 13.07 13.85 -16.52
N TYR A 162 13.05 14.32 -15.26
CA TYR A 162 11.86 14.33 -14.40
C TYR A 162 11.73 15.65 -13.64
N THR A 163 10.51 16.14 -13.48
CA THR A 163 10.18 17.24 -12.57
C THR A 163 9.40 16.69 -11.39
N CYS A 164 10.03 16.64 -10.22
CA CYS A 164 9.43 16.09 -9.02
C CYS A 164 8.55 17.13 -8.30
N PHE A 165 7.39 16.70 -7.83
CA PHE A 165 6.46 17.53 -7.07
C PHE A 165 6.70 17.51 -5.55
N LEU A 166 7.71 16.78 -5.07
CA LEU A 166 8.17 16.83 -3.68
C LEU A 166 9.56 17.46 -3.60
N ALA A 167 9.93 17.96 -2.42
CA ALA A 167 11.25 18.50 -2.16
C ALA A 167 12.34 17.39 -2.27
N PRO A 168 13.57 17.75 -2.67
CA PRO A 168 14.64 16.80 -2.97
C PRO A 168 14.98 15.86 -1.80
N ASP A 169 14.78 16.32 -0.58
CA ASP A 169 15.10 15.64 0.67
C ASP A 169 13.87 15.08 1.42
N SER A 170 12.70 15.10 0.80
CA SER A 170 11.48 14.53 1.38
C SER A 170 11.62 13.03 1.57
N GLN A 171 11.91 12.60 2.80
CA GLN A 171 12.05 11.18 3.15
C GLN A 171 10.69 10.50 3.25
N LEU A 172 10.54 9.35 2.59
CA LEU A 172 9.38 8.50 2.69
C LEU A 172 9.78 7.03 2.79
N ASP A 173 9.01 6.28 3.54
CA ASP A 173 9.12 4.83 3.58
C ASP A 173 8.52 4.23 2.31
N MET A 174 9.25 3.34 1.63
CA MET A 174 8.91 2.82 0.31
C MET A 174 9.14 1.30 0.23
N MET A 175 8.44 0.65 -0.70
CA MET A 175 8.54 -0.79 -0.95
C MET A 175 8.29 -1.11 -2.42
N TYR A 176 9.03 -2.07 -2.96
CA TYR A 176 8.77 -2.57 -4.31
C TYR A 176 7.57 -3.54 -4.32
N MET A 177 6.79 -3.54 -5.41
CA MET A 177 5.53 -4.30 -5.49
C MET A 177 5.69 -5.81 -5.23
N PRO A 178 6.74 -6.52 -5.69
CA PRO A 178 6.94 -7.92 -5.33
C PRO A 178 7.03 -8.16 -3.82
N ASP A 179 7.69 -7.29 -3.06
CA ASP A 179 7.72 -7.38 -1.60
C ASP A 179 6.32 -7.14 -1.00
N ALA A 180 5.55 -6.20 -1.56
CA ALA A 180 4.18 -5.95 -1.10
C ALA A 180 3.27 -7.17 -1.32
N VAL A 181 3.41 -7.84 -2.46
CA VAL A 181 2.69 -9.10 -2.74
C VAL A 181 3.14 -10.20 -1.78
N SER A 182 4.46 -10.35 -1.58
CA SER A 182 5.01 -11.32 -0.62
C SER A 182 4.53 -11.08 0.80
N ALA A 183 4.41 -9.81 1.24
CA ALA A 183 3.86 -9.46 2.54
C ALA A 183 2.38 -9.88 2.68
N ALA A 184 1.56 -9.62 1.65
CA ALA A 184 0.15 -10.02 1.65
C ALA A 184 -0.03 -11.54 1.71
N MET A 185 0.75 -12.27 0.95
CA MET A 185 0.70 -13.74 0.94
C MET A 185 1.25 -14.31 2.24
N GLY A 186 2.43 -13.86 2.65
CA GLY A 186 3.13 -14.37 3.83
C GLY A 186 2.33 -14.22 5.11
N ILE A 187 1.68 -13.08 5.35
CA ILE A 187 0.83 -12.88 6.53
C ILE A 187 -0.40 -13.81 6.50
N MET A 188 -0.98 -14.06 5.33
CA MET A 188 -2.15 -14.96 5.21
C MET A 188 -1.78 -16.44 5.39
N GLU A 189 -0.57 -16.84 5.03
CA GLU A 189 -0.04 -18.19 5.18
C GLU A 189 0.56 -18.45 6.57
N ALA A 190 0.88 -17.39 7.32
CA ALA A 190 1.50 -17.51 8.63
C ALA A 190 0.60 -18.16 9.68
N ASP A 191 1.22 -18.84 10.66
CA ASP A 191 0.52 -19.37 11.82
C ASP A 191 0.05 -18.23 12.73
N SER A 192 -1.24 -17.97 12.70
CA SER A 192 -1.86 -16.88 13.46
C SER A 192 -1.87 -17.08 14.99
N THR A 193 -1.48 -18.24 15.48
CA THR A 193 -1.36 -18.49 16.95
C THR A 193 -0.25 -17.66 17.58
N ASN A 194 0.73 -17.21 16.78
CA ASN A 194 1.83 -16.37 17.20
C ASN A 194 1.51 -14.86 17.16
N PHE A 195 0.33 -14.49 16.65
CA PHE A 195 0.00 -13.08 16.46
C PHE A 195 -0.42 -12.40 17.76
N VAL A 196 0.32 -11.37 18.16
CA VAL A 196 -0.09 -10.35 19.11
C VAL A 196 -0.93 -9.29 18.40
N HIS A 197 -0.47 -8.87 17.22
CA HIS A 197 -1.20 -8.03 16.29
C HIS A 197 -1.81 -8.92 15.19
N ARG A 198 -2.88 -8.48 14.54
CA ARG A 198 -3.50 -9.20 13.42
C ARG A 198 -3.68 -8.33 12.20
N ASN A 199 -4.25 -7.18 12.45
CA ASN A 199 -4.45 -6.19 11.41
C ASN A 199 -3.36 -5.15 11.50
N ALA A 200 -2.94 -4.71 10.32
CA ALA A 200 -2.10 -3.55 10.17
C ALA A 200 -0.70 -3.68 10.80
N PHE A 201 -0.03 -4.81 10.58
CA PHE A 201 1.41 -4.86 10.86
C PHE A 201 2.15 -3.80 10.05
N ASN A 202 3.02 -3.03 10.69
CA ASN A 202 3.98 -2.19 9.98
C ASN A 202 4.90 -3.07 9.16
N VAL A 203 5.07 -2.76 7.88
CA VAL A 203 6.07 -3.37 6.98
C VAL A 203 6.84 -2.28 6.25
N THR A 204 8.14 -2.46 6.11
CA THR A 204 9.03 -1.52 5.42
C THR A 204 10.09 -2.25 4.61
N ALA A 205 10.63 -1.60 3.57
CA ALA A 205 11.75 -2.12 2.79
C ALA A 205 12.88 -1.09 2.68
N MET A 206 12.58 0.17 2.36
CA MET A 206 13.60 1.17 2.12
C MET A 206 13.10 2.59 2.45
N GLN A 207 14.01 3.44 2.94
CA GLN A 207 13.78 4.88 3.00
C GLN A 207 14.26 5.54 1.71
N LEU A 208 13.48 6.45 1.17
CA LEU A 208 13.77 7.05 -0.11
C LEU A 208 13.38 8.53 -0.17
N ALA A 209 14.30 9.34 -0.70
CA ALA A 209 14.03 10.72 -1.06
C ALA A 209 14.23 10.93 -2.57
N PRO A 210 13.57 11.92 -3.19
CA PRO A 210 13.67 12.15 -4.63
C PRO A 210 15.10 12.26 -5.16
N GLU A 211 15.96 13.05 -4.52
CA GLU A 211 17.36 13.21 -4.97
C GLU A 211 18.18 11.93 -4.76
N ALA A 212 17.92 11.16 -3.69
CA ALA A 212 18.60 9.90 -3.47
C ALA A 212 18.24 8.87 -4.56
N LEU A 213 16.98 8.80 -4.95
CA LEU A 213 16.54 7.94 -6.05
C LEU A 213 17.10 8.40 -7.39
N ALA A 214 17.12 9.71 -7.65
CA ALA A 214 17.72 10.26 -8.85
C ALA A 214 19.22 9.93 -8.95
N ALA A 215 19.93 9.98 -7.82
CA ALA A 215 21.35 9.60 -7.76
C ALA A 215 21.55 8.09 -8.08
N GLU A 216 20.63 7.22 -7.64
CA GLU A 216 20.65 5.80 -7.97
C GLU A 216 20.38 5.57 -9.45
N ILE A 217 19.37 6.24 -10.02
CA ILE A 217 19.03 6.17 -11.46
C ILE A 217 20.21 6.59 -12.33
N ARG A 218 20.97 7.67 -11.94
CA ARG A 218 22.15 8.14 -12.68
C ARG A 218 23.27 7.10 -12.79
N LYS A 219 23.32 6.09 -11.92
CA LYS A 219 24.29 4.98 -12.08
C LYS A 219 23.98 4.13 -13.32
N HIS A 220 22.74 4.10 -13.77
CA HIS A 220 22.25 3.33 -14.94
C HIS A 220 21.96 4.22 -16.15
N LEU A 221 21.64 5.50 -15.93
CA LEU A 221 21.35 6.54 -16.91
C LEU A 221 22.14 7.80 -16.54
N PRO A 222 23.43 7.91 -16.89
CA PRO A 222 24.29 9.01 -16.44
C PRO A 222 23.81 10.41 -16.80
N GLU A 223 23.08 10.54 -17.93
CA GLU A 223 22.53 11.81 -18.43
C GLU A 223 21.19 12.20 -17.78
N PHE A 224 20.64 11.37 -16.85
CA PHE A 224 19.37 11.67 -16.21
C PHE A 224 19.43 12.92 -15.35
N THR A 225 18.47 13.82 -15.55
CA THR A 225 18.31 15.06 -14.80
C THR A 225 16.99 15.11 -14.05
N ILE A 226 16.97 15.83 -12.93
CA ILE A 226 15.77 16.07 -12.14
C ILE A 226 15.68 17.56 -11.78
N ASP A 227 14.46 18.10 -11.88
CA ASP A 227 14.07 19.42 -11.38
C ASP A 227 12.95 19.28 -10.36
N TYR A 228 12.62 20.34 -9.65
CA TYR A 228 11.62 20.35 -8.59
C TYR A 228 10.59 21.46 -8.80
N ASP A 229 9.30 21.08 -8.85
CA ASP A 229 8.14 22.00 -8.84
C ASP A 229 7.19 21.52 -7.73
N ILE A 230 7.42 22.01 -6.51
CA ILE A 230 6.84 21.46 -5.30
C ILE A 230 5.34 21.77 -5.23
N ASP A 231 4.51 20.73 -5.24
CA ASP A 231 3.08 20.81 -4.93
C ASP A 231 2.88 20.91 -3.41
N PRO A 232 2.41 22.06 -2.89
CA PRO A 232 2.32 22.28 -1.45
C PRO A 232 1.34 21.32 -0.76
N VAL A 233 0.31 20.84 -1.45
CA VAL A 233 -0.67 19.90 -0.88
C VAL A 233 -0.03 18.52 -0.72
N ARG A 234 0.60 18.00 -1.78
CA ARG A 234 1.30 16.70 -1.73
C ARG A 234 2.49 16.73 -0.79
N GLN A 235 3.24 17.82 -0.75
CA GLN A 235 4.35 18.01 0.20
C GLN A 235 3.85 17.95 1.65
N SER A 236 2.77 18.66 1.99
CA SER A 236 2.19 18.63 3.32
C SER A 236 1.68 17.23 3.72
N ILE A 237 1.12 16.48 2.79
CA ILE A 237 0.71 15.09 3.02
C ILE A 237 1.94 14.22 3.28
N ALA A 238 2.97 14.29 2.44
CA ALA A 238 4.23 13.55 2.61
C ALA A 238 4.86 13.85 3.97
N GLU A 239 4.95 15.11 4.35
CA GLU A 239 5.48 15.56 5.63
C GLU A 239 4.66 15.12 6.85
N SER A 240 3.40 14.72 6.67
CA SER A 240 2.55 14.18 7.74
C SER A 240 2.79 12.68 8.02
N TRP A 241 3.46 11.98 7.13
CA TRP A 241 3.71 10.54 7.22
C TRP A 241 5.07 10.22 7.85
N PRO A 242 5.28 8.97 8.31
CA PRO A 242 6.57 8.51 8.79
C PRO A 242 7.65 8.55 7.71
N ASP A 243 8.88 8.88 8.13
CA ASP A 243 10.06 8.70 7.31
C ASP A 243 10.46 7.21 7.25
N ARG A 244 10.17 6.47 8.34
CA ARG A 244 10.34 5.02 8.46
C ARG A 244 9.48 4.45 9.57
N VAL A 245 8.85 3.30 9.31
CA VAL A 245 8.16 2.52 10.35
C VAL A 245 9.08 1.48 10.98
N ASP A 246 8.77 1.06 12.20
CA ASP A 246 9.38 -0.10 12.86
C ASP A 246 8.56 -1.35 12.49
N ASP A 247 9.18 -2.30 11.79
CA ASP A 247 8.57 -3.55 11.33
C ASP A 247 8.97 -4.77 12.17
N SER A 248 9.56 -4.54 13.35
CA SER A 248 10.01 -5.63 14.24
C SER A 248 8.88 -6.60 14.60
N ALA A 249 7.67 -6.11 14.83
CA ALA A 249 6.52 -6.95 15.09
C ALA A 249 6.20 -7.92 13.94
N ALA A 250 6.29 -7.47 12.70
CA ALA A 250 6.09 -8.30 11.53
C ALA A 250 7.20 -9.36 11.39
N ARG A 251 8.45 -8.97 11.59
CA ARG A 251 9.60 -9.87 11.57
C ARG A 251 9.51 -10.96 12.62
N GLU A 252 9.15 -10.60 13.85
CA GLU A 252 9.07 -11.52 14.98
C GLU A 252 7.87 -12.46 14.92
N GLN A 253 6.70 -11.97 14.50
CA GLN A 253 5.46 -12.71 14.60
C GLN A 253 5.16 -13.58 13.37
N TRP A 254 5.63 -13.22 12.19
CA TRP A 254 5.39 -14.00 10.98
C TRP A 254 6.56 -14.04 9.98
N GLY A 255 7.76 -13.59 10.39
CA GLY A 255 8.97 -13.78 9.60
C GLY A 255 9.09 -12.84 8.39
N TRP A 256 8.49 -11.65 8.44
CA TRP A 256 8.62 -10.65 7.38
C TRP A 256 10.07 -10.29 7.10
N GLU A 257 10.45 -10.30 5.83
CA GLU A 257 11.74 -9.81 5.36
C GLU A 257 11.62 -9.32 3.92
N PRO A 258 11.92 -8.02 3.63
CA PRO A 258 11.93 -7.52 2.25
C PRO A 258 13.12 -8.08 1.48
N ALA A 259 12.91 -8.38 0.21
CA ALA A 259 13.94 -8.91 -0.70
C ALA A 259 14.63 -7.80 -1.52
N PHE A 260 14.00 -6.63 -1.64
CA PHE A 260 14.48 -5.55 -2.50
C PHE A 260 14.94 -4.33 -1.69
N ASP A 261 16.09 -3.80 -2.07
CA ASP A 261 16.62 -2.51 -1.66
C ASP A 261 16.50 -1.47 -2.80
N VAL A 262 16.99 -0.25 -2.58
CA VAL A 262 16.95 0.83 -3.57
C VAL A 262 17.68 0.43 -4.87
N ALA A 263 18.84 -0.22 -4.78
CA ALA A 263 19.65 -0.57 -5.94
C ALA A 263 18.99 -1.67 -6.79
N THR A 264 18.50 -2.72 -6.14
CA THR A 264 17.81 -3.83 -6.82
C THR A 264 16.46 -3.41 -7.38
N THR A 265 15.71 -2.56 -6.68
CA THR A 265 14.47 -1.96 -7.18
C THR A 265 14.73 -1.07 -8.40
N THR A 266 15.73 -0.19 -8.33
CA THR A 266 16.07 0.70 -9.44
C THR A 266 16.44 -0.09 -10.68
N ARG A 267 17.29 -1.12 -10.54
CA ARG A 267 17.64 -1.99 -11.67
C ARG A 267 16.42 -2.68 -12.27
N ALA A 268 15.60 -3.32 -11.43
CA ALA A 268 14.40 -4.02 -11.88
C ALA A 268 13.41 -3.11 -12.61
N MET A 269 13.14 -1.90 -12.06
CA MET A 269 12.26 -0.93 -12.69
C MET A 269 12.78 -0.48 -14.06
N LEU A 270 14.07 -0.17 -14.17
CA LEU A 270 14.66 0.29 -15.43
C LEU A 270 14.75 -0.82 -16.48
N GLU A 271 14.99 -2.08 -16.09
CA GLU A 271 14.98 -3.24 -16.98
C GLU A 271 13.58 -3.46 -17.56
N GLN A 272 12.56 -3.53 -16.71
CA GLN A 272 11.17 -3.78 -17.14
C GLN A 272 10.63 -2.68 -18.04
N LEU A 273 10.86 -1.40 -17.71
CA LEU A 273 10.36 -0.28 -18.49
C LEU A 273 11.10 -0.05 -19.82
N ARG A 274 12.24 -0.70 -20.05
CA ARG A 274 12.94 -0.67 -21.36
C ARG A 274 12.49 -1.79 -22.28
N GLU A 275 11.85 -2.83 -21.75
CA GLU A 275 11.34 -3.97 -22.52
C GLU A 275 9.92 -3.74 -23.05
N GLU A 276 9.18 -2.76 -22.47
CA GLU A 276 7.87 -2.30 -22.96
C GLU A 276 8.02 -1.27 -24.12
#